data_ce70e01c52dd1219b54d98df85a9c0e3
#
_entry.id   ce70e01c52dd1219b54d98df85a9c0e3
#
_cell.length_a   1.000
_cell.length_b   1.000
_cell.length_c   1.000
_cell.angle_alpha   90.00
_cell.angle_beta   90.00
_cell.angle_gamma   90.00
#
_symmetry.space_group_name_H-M   'P 1'
#
loop_
_entity.id
_entity.type
_entity.pdbx_description
1 polymer ?
#
loop_
_entity_poly.entity_id
_entity_poly.type
_entity_poly.pdbx_seq_one_letter_code
_entity_poly.pdbx_strand_id
1 'polypeptide(L)'
;VDVALLVWELSLGDALPGRRIGRGTILGIELTSETGMFYACLAVLGLALLMVVGLRRSRTGRVLIAIRENERAARAYGVDATRTSLAAFAFSGFLAAVAGALYVHQQQGLNAEPFVPQRSLELFTMVVIGGLGSLPGALLGATYVRGVEFFLPAEWQFLATGAGLLLVLLVFPGGLGGVVADLRDGALRAVARRRGIVVPSLLADVRVEDADEPPPEEVL
;
A
#
# COMPACT_ATOMS: atom_id res chain seq x y z
N VAL A 1 0.37 -9.48 28.91
CA VAL A 1 -0.15 -8.12 29.15
C VAL A 1 -1.49 -8.03 28.45
N ASP A 2 -2.57 -7.92 29.23
CA ASP A 2 -3.94 -7.94 28.72
C ASP A 2 -4.18 -6.73 27.80
N VAL A 3 -4.55 -7.00 26.56
CA VAL A 3 -4.95 -5.99 25.57
C VAL A 3 -6.10 -5.14 26.14
N ALA A 4 -6.96 -5.73 26.98
CA ALA A 4 -8.03 -5.03 27.68
C ALA A 4 -7.51 -3.97 28.66
N LEU A 5 -6.41 -4.22 29.38
CA LEU A 5 -5.77 -3.25 30.27
C LEU A 5 -5.13 -2.11 29.47
N LEU A 6 -4.52 -2.40 28.31
CA LEU A 6 -3.95 -1.40 27.41
C LEU A 6 -5.04 -0.51 26.82
N VAL A 7 -6.16 -1.07 26.39
CA VAL A 7 -7.32 -0.34 25.89
C VAL A 7 -7.97 0.48 27.02
N TRP A 8 -8.04 -0.06 28.24
CA TRP A 8 -8.57 0.62 29.41
C TRP A 8 -7.68 1.80 29.82
N GLU A 9 -6.36 1.66 29.87
CA GLU A 9 -5.44 2.76 30.15
C GLU A 9 -5.44 3.83 29.07
N LEU A 10 -5.66 3.47 27.81
CA LEU A 10 -5.81 4.40 26.69
C LEU A 10 -7.17 5.10 26.68
N SER A 11 -8.24 4.44 27.15
CA SER A 11 -9.61 4.99 27.13
C SER A 11 -9.91 5.93 28.30
N LEU A 12 -9.17 5.84 29.40
CA LEU A 12 -9.39 6.62 30.60
C LEU A 12 -8.70 8.00 30.63
N GLY A 13 -8.35 8.56 29.44
CA GLY A 13 -8.18 10.00 29.27
C GLY A 13 -7.04 10.70 30.05
N ASP A 14 -6.38 10.02 30.95
CA ASP A 14 -5.23 10.51 31.70
C ASP A 14 -3.91 9.96 31.16
N ALA A 15 -3.80 9.89 29.83
CA ALA A 15 -2.50 9.82 29.18
C ALA A 15 -1.80 11.16 29.47
N LEU A 16 -1.16 11.23 30.65
CA LEU A 16 -0.33 12.36 31.03
C LEU A 16 0.64 12.64 29.89
N PRO A 17 0.60 13.83 29.27
CA PRO A 17 1.56 14.17 28.25
C PRO A 17 2.97 14.04 28.86
N GLY A 18 3.81 13.18 28.27
CA GLY A 18 5.18 12.99 28.69
C GLY A 18 5.49 11.67 29.41
N ARG A 19 4.57 10.71 29.51
CA ARG A 19 4.94 9.38 30.02
C ARG A 19 5.93 8.72 29.06
N ARG A 20 7.19 8.60 29.50
CA ARG A 20 8.22 7.90 28.74
C ARG A 20 7.93 6.39 28.76
N ILE A 21 7.69 5.85 27.58
CA ILE A 21 7.57 4.39 27.39
C ILE A 21 8.97 3.87 27.18
N GLY A 22 9.47 3.08 28.15
CA GLY A 22 10.77 2.43 28.00
C GLY A 22 10.75 1.46 26.83
N ARG A 23 11.77 1.51 25.99
CA ARG A 23 12.01 0.48 24.96
C ARG A 23 12.34 -0.83 25.69
N GLY A 24 11.42 -1.78 25.66
CA GLY A 24 11.61 -3.11 26.24
C GLY A 24 12.42 -4.02 25.32
N THR A 25 12.76 -5.22 25.82
CA THR A 25 13.27 -6.30 24.99
C THR A 25 12.10 -7.08 24.41
N ILE A 26 12.01 -7.20 23.09
CA ILE A 26 11.04 -8.07 22.41
C ILE A 26 11.81 -9.24 21.81
N LEU A 27 11.47 -10.49 22.21
CA LEU A 27 12.10 -11.72 21.71
C LEU A 27 13.63 -11.76 21.87
N GLY A 28 14.18 -11.15 22.93
CA GLY A 28 15.62 -11.13 23.18
C GLY A 28 16.42 -10.11 22.36
N ILE A 29 15.75 -9.30 21.56
CA ILE A 29 16.35 -8.17 20.84
C ILE A 29 16.21 -6.93 21.72
N GLU A 30 17.32 -6.33 22.09
CA GLU A 30 17.32 -5.06 22.80
C GLU A 30 16.89 -3.93 21.86
N LEU A 31 15.64 -3.50 22.00
CA LEU A 31 15.10 -2.34 21.26
C LEU A 31 15.61 -1.00 21.82
N THR A 32 16.50 -1.06 22.82
CA THR A 32 17.06 0.09 23.48
C THR A 32 17.94 0.94 22.54
N SER A 33 18.57 0.28 21.54
CA SER A 33 19.41 0.95 20.56
C SER A 33 18.58 1.45 19.37
N GLU A 34 18.93 2.63 18.81
CA GLU A 34 18.32 3.18 17.61
C GLU A 34 18.39 2.20 16.41
N THR A 35 19.54 1.55 16.29
CA THR A 35 19.79 0.54 15.25
C THR A 35 18.89 -0.71 15.44
N GLY A 36 18.69 -1.16 16.67
CA GLY A 36 17.79 -2.27 16.97
C GLY A 36 16.34 -1.93 16.59
N MET A 37 15.88 -0.73 16.93
CA MET A 37 14.55 -0.26 16.57
C MET A 37 14.37 -0.12 15.06
N PHE A 38 15.38 0.36 14.35
CA PHE A 38 15.35 0.43 12.87
C PHE A 38 15.15 -0.95 12.23
N TYR A 39 15.94 -1.96 12.65
CA TYR A 39 15.79 -3.32 12.12
C TYR A 39 14.45 -3.95 12.51
N ALA A 40 13.94 -3.68 13.71
CA ALA A 40 12.63 -4.15 14.14
C ALA A 40 11.51 -3.56 13.24
N CYS A 41 11.53 -2.25 12.98
CA CYS A 41 10.59 -1.61 12.06
C CYS A 41 10.70 -2.19 10.63
N LEU A 42 11.92 -2.43 10.16
CA LEU A 42 12.16 -3.02 8.84
C LEU A 42 11.62 -4.46 8.75
N ALA A 43 11.83 -5.26 9.80
CA ALA A 43 11.31 -6.62 9.88
C ALA A 43 9.78 -6.66 9.87
N VAL A 44 9.14 -5.77 10.67
CA VAL A 44 7.67 -5.67 10.70
C VAL A 44 7.13 -5.16 9.37
N LEU A 45 7.79 -4.20 8.72
CA LEU A 45 7.44 -3.75 7.37
C LEU A 45 7.52 -4.90 6.38
N GLY A 46 8.61 -5.68 6.39
CA GLY A 46 8.77 -6.86 5.54
C GLY A 46 7.66 -7.88 5.76
N LEU A 47 7.32 -8.16 7.02
CA LEU A 47 6.24 -9.06 7.38
C LEU A 47 4.87 -8.53 6.88
N ALA A 48 4.59 -7.25 7.09
CA ALA A 48 3.37 -6.62 6.61
C ALA A 48 3.24 -6.71 5.09
N LEU A 49 4.34 -6.45 4.35
CA LEU A 49 4.36 -6.59 2.89
C LEU A 49 4.09 -8.04 2.46
N LEU A 50 4.70 -9.02 3.13
CA LEU A 50 4.46 -10.45 2.87
C LEU A 50 3.00 -10.83 3.13
N MET A 51 2.41 -10.35 4.24
CA MET A 51 1.00 -10.57 4.56
C MET A 51 0.07 -9.99 3.50
N VAL A 52 0.32 -8.76 3.04
CA VAL A 52 -0.48 -8.12 1.99
C VAL A 52 -0.31 -8.82 0.65
N VAL A 53 0.91 -9.22 0.27
CA VAL A 53 1.15 -10.02 -0.96
C VAL A 53 0.44 -11.37 -0.87
N GLY A 54 0.53 -12.05 0.28
CA GLY A 54 -0.16 -13.31 0.54
C GLY A 54 -1.68 -13.16 0.42
N LEU A 55 -2.24 -12.11 1.04
CA LEU A 55 -3.66 -11.81 0.94
C LEU A 55 -4.08 -11.56 -0.51
N ARG A 56 -3.34 -10.75 -1.27
CA ARG A 56 -3.63 -10.47 -2.68
C ARG A 56 -3.61 -11.72 -3.57
N ARG A 57 -2.75 -12.69 -3.28
CA ARG A 57 -2.66 -13.97 -4.01
C ARG A 57 -3.71 -14.98 -3.56
N SER A 58 -4.34 -14.79 -2.41
CA SER A 58 -5.34 -15.70 -1.84
C SER A 58 -6.68 -15.64 -2.58
N ARG A 59 -7.58 -16.55 -2.22
CA ARG A 59 -8.98 -16.52 -2.70
C ARG A 59 -9.68 -15.25 -2.26
N THR A 60 -9.47 -14.83 -1.01
CA THR A 60 -10.05 -13.59 -0.45
C THR A 60 -9.61 -12.37 -1.22
N GLY A 61 -8.33 -12.28 -1.61
CA GLY A 61 -7.82 -11.19 -2.43
C GLY A 61 -8.49 -11.09 -3.79
N ARG A 62 -8.73 -12.22 -4.46
CA ARG A 62 -9.46 -12.24 -5.74
C ARG A 62 -10.92 -11.81 -5.59
N VAL A 63 -11.56 -12.23 -4.50
CA VAL A 63 -12.94 -11.83 -4.19
C VAL A 63 -13.01 -10.32 -3.91
N LEU A 64 -12.04 -9.76 -3.19
CA LEU A 64 -11.95 -8.30 -2.95
C LEU A 64 -11.78 -7.52 -4.25
N ILE A 65 -10.99 -8.02 -5.19
CA ILE A 65 -10.85 -7.41 -6.52
C ILE A 65 -12.17 -7.48 -7.29
N ALA A 66 -12.85 -8.62 -7.30
CA ALA A 66 -14.14 -8.76 -7.96
C ALA A 66 -15.22 -7.81 -7.39
N ILE A 67 -15.27 -7.64 -6.05
CA ILE A 67 -16.16 -6.67 -5.40
C ILE A 67 -15.83 -5.24 -5.83
N ARG A 68 -14.55 -4.89 -5.91
CA ARG A 68 -14.09 -3.57 -6.34
C ARG A 68 -14.50 -3.26 -7.78
N GLU A 69 -14.42 -4.23 -8.66
CA GLU A 69 -14.76 -4.06 -10.08
C GLU A 69 -16.27 -4.03 -10.31
N ASN A 70 -17.00 -4.98 -9.74
CA ASN A 70 -18.45 -5.04 -9.86
C ASN A 70 -19.08 -5.78 -8.67
N GLU A 71 -19.50 -5.02 -7.67
CA GLU A 71 -20.11 -5.55 -6.46
C GLU A 71 -21.42 -6.31 -6.75
N ARG A 72 -22.23 -5.83 -7.70
CA ARG A 72 -23.51 -6.47 -8.05
C ARG A 72 -23.29 -7.85 -8.69
N ALA A 73 -22.32 -7.94 -9.60
CA ALA A 73 -21.96 -9.20 -10.22
C ALA A 73 -21.37 -10.17 -9.18
N ALA A 74 -20.48 -9.71 -8.30
CA ALA A 74 -19.91 -10.55 -7.24
C ALA A 74 -21.01 -11.13 -6.32
N ARG A 75 -21.99 -10.31 -5.94
CA ARG A 75 -23.16 -10.77 -5.14
C ARG A 75 -24.03 -11.80 -5.89
N ALA A 76 -24.21 -11.64 -7.19
CA ALA A 76 -24.95 -12.61 -8.00
C ALA A 76 -24.30 -13.99 -8.02
N TYR A 77 -22.97 -14.06 -7.90
CA TYR A 77 -22.21 -15.30 -7.74
C TYR A 77 -22.13 -15.80 -6.28
N GLY A 78 -22.98 -15.28 -5.38
CA GLY A 78 -23.05 -15.74 -4.00
C GLY A 78 -21.97 -15.19 -3.06
N VAL A 79 -21.24 -14.15 -3.46
CA VAL A 79 -20.24 -13.53 -2.62
C VAL A 79 -20.91 -12.62 -1.58
N ASP A 80 -20.63 -12.87 -0.29
CA ASP A 80 -21.02 -11.95 0.79
C ASP A 80 -20.06 -10.75 0.81
N ALA A 81 -20.42 -9.70 0.05
CA ALA A 81 -19.61 -8.49 -0.07
C ALA A 81 -19.39 -7.80 1.29
N THR A 82 -20.41 -7.83 2.16
CA THR A 82 -20.34 -7.17 3.48
C THR A 82 -19.29 -7.82 4.37
N ARG A 83 -19.33 -9.15 4.52
CA ARG A 83 -18.36 -9.89 5.33
C ARG A 83 -16.95 -9.77 4.78
N THR A 84 -16.81 -9.85 3.46
CA THR A 84 -15.51 -9.73 2.80
C THR A 84 -14.90 -8.33 3.00
N SER A 85 -15.71 -7.28 2.88
CA SER A 85 -15.26 -5.90 3.14
C SER A 85 -14.90 -5.69 4.61
N LEU A 86 -15.71 -6.20 5.55
CA LEU A 86 -15.40 -6.14 6.98
C LEU A 86 -14.07 -6.84 7.32
N ALA A 87 -13.81 -8.00 6.71
CA ALA A 87 -12.53 -8.69 6.89
C ALA A 87 -11.35 -7.88 6.35
N ALA A 88 -11.52 -7.19 5.23
CA ALA A 88 -10.49 -6.29 4.68
C ALA A 88 -10.25 -5.09 5.59
N PHE A 89 -11.30 -4.47 6.14
CA PHE A 89 -11.17 -3.39 7.12
C PHE A 89 -10.50 -3.85 8.41
N ALA A 90 -10.88 -5.03 8.93
CA ALA A 90 -10.25 -5.60 10.11
C ALA A 90 -8.75 -5.84 9.90
N PHE A 91 -8.36 -6.39 8.75
CA PHE A 91 -6.97 -6.59 8.38
C PHE A 91 -6.20 -5.27 8.25
N SER A 92 -6.79 -4.27 7.61
CA SER A 92 -6.21 -2.92 7.50
C SER A 92 -6.04 -2.26 8.87
N GLY A 93 -7.07 -2.35 9.73
CA GLY A 93 -7.03 -1.83 11.10
C GLY A 93 -5.95 -2.52 11.95
N PHE A 94 -5.78 -3.84 11.79
CA PHE A 94 -4.70 -4.58 12.45
C PHE A 94 -3.32 -4.05 12.03
N LEU A 95 -3.07 -3.86 10.74
CA LEU A 95 -1.80 -3.32 10.25
C LEU A 95 -1.55 -1.88 10.75
N ALA A 96 -2.60 -1.06 10.77
CA ALA A 96 -2.54 0.30 11.30
C ALA A 96 -2.21 0.32 12.81
N ALA A 97 -2.82 -0.59 13.60
CA ALA A 97 -2.55 -0.72 15.02
C ALA A 97 -1.09 -1.14 15.29
N VAL A 98 -0.56 -2.09 14.52
CA VAL A 98 0.85 -2.51 14.60
C VAL A 98 1.78 -1.34 14.27
N ALA A 99 1.50 -0.58 13.22
CA ALA A 99 2.28 0.59 12.83
C ALA A 99 2.24 1.68 13.92
N GLY A 100 1.06 1.93 14.50
CA GLY A 100 0.89 2.87 15.61
C GLY A 100 1.67 2.46 16.87
N ALA A 101 1.65 1.17 17.22
CA ALA A 101 2.42 0.65 18.33
C ALA A 101 3.93 0.84 18.14
N LEU A 102 4.45 0.52 16.94
CA LEU A 102 5.86 0.77 16.61
C LEU A 102 6.22 2.26 16.69
N TYR A 103 5.34 3.12 16.20
CA TYR A 103 5.55 4.57 16.23
C TYR A 103 5.69 5.09 17.67
N VAL A 104 4.79 4.67 18.58
CA VAL A 104 4.84 5.03 20.00
C VAL A 104 6.14 4.55 20.66
N HIS A 105 6.59 3.34 20.36
CA HIS A 105 7.84 2.81 20.89
C HIS A 105 9.07 3.57 20.33
N GLN A 106 9.02 3.98 19.07
CA GLN A 106 10.09 4.77 18.47
C GLN A 106 10.19 6.15 19.13
N GLN A 107 9.07 6.82 19.35
CA GLN A 107 9.03 8.14 19.96
C GLN A 107 9.28 8.13 21.48
N GLN A 108 9.28 6.94 22.10
CA GLN A 108 9.44 6.79 23.55
C GLN A 108 8.44 7.60 24.38
N GLY A 109 7.32 7.95 23.79
CA GLY A 109 6.30 8.77 24.44
C GLY A 109 4.95 8.70 23.75
N LEU A 110 3.90 8.87 24.54
CA LEU A 110 2.53 9.04 24.06
C LEU A 110 2.27 10.55 23.92
N ASN A 111 2.30 11.04 22.69
CA ASN A 111 1.83 12.37 22.36
C ASN A 111 0.56 12.26 21.49
N ALA A 112 -0.39 13.14 21.70
CA ALA A 112 -1.61 13.19 20.88
C ALA A 112 -1.37 13.75 19.48
N GLU A 113 -0.29 14.52 19.29
CA GLU A 113 0.05 15.20 18.04
C GLU A 113 0.12 14.29 16.80
N PRO A 114 0.68 13.04 16.86
CA PRO A 114 0.70 12.16 15.70
C PRO A 114 -0.66 11.59 15.30
N PHE A 115 -1.66 11.69 16.17
CA PHE A 115 -2.99 11.10 15.97
C PHE A 115 -4.06 12.14 15.61
N VAL A 116 -3.65 13.36 15.27
CA VAL A 116 -4.57 14.41 14.80
C VAL A 116 -5.09 14.09 13.38
N PRO A 117 -6.29 14.53 13.02
CA PRO A 117 -6.90 14.26 11.70
C PRO A 117 -6.01 14.70 10.52
N GLN A 118 -5.21 15.74 10.69
CA GLN A 118 -4.28 16.25 9.68
C GLN A 118 -3.26 15.19 9.24
N ARG A 119 -2.79 14.34 10.18
CA ARG A 119 -1.87 13.24 9.85
C ARG A 119 -2.54 12.16 9.00
N SER A 120 -3.84 11.94 9.17
CA SER A 120 -4.58 11.03 8.29
C SER A 120 -4.66 11.54 6.86
N LEU A 121 -4.82 12.85 6.67
CA LEU A 121 -4.78 13.47 5.33
C LEU A 121 -3.40 13.37 4.70
N GLU A 122 -2.34 13.54 5.47
CA GLU A 122 -0.96 13.36 5.02
C GLU A 122 -0.71 11.92 4.55
N LEU A 123 -1.11 10.92 5.36
CA LEU A 123 -1.03 9.51 4.97
C LEU A 123 -1.84 9.22 3.70
N PHE A 124 -3.04 9.80 3.59
CA PHE A 124 -3.85 9.69 2.38
C PHE A 124 -3.11 10.26 1.17
N THR A 125 -2.49 11.44 1.31
CA THR A 125 -1.67 12.05 0.25
C THR A 125 -0.50 11.15 -0.18
N MET A 126 0.19 10.52 0.77
CA MET A 126 1.24 9.54 0.48
C MET A 126 0.74 8.39 -0.39
N VAL A 127 -0.45 7.87 -0.07
CA VAL A 127 -1.06 6.76 -0.81
C VAL A 127 -1.54 7.19 -2.20
N VAL A 128 -2.07 8.40 -2.34
CA VAL A 128 -2.52 8.94 -3.63
C VAL A 128 -1.34 9.20 -4.56
N ILE A 129 -0.28 9.85 -4.07
CA ILE A 129 0.97 10.06 -4.82
C ILE A 129 1.59 8.71 -5.22
N GLY A 130 1.58 7.75 -4.30
CA GLY A 130 2.10 6.41 -4.55
C GLY A 130 1.29 5.64 -5.58
N GLY A 131 0.00 5.88 -5.67
CA GLY A 131 -0.95 5.16 -6.52
C GLY A 131 -1.75 4.12 -5.75
N LEU A 132 -3.07 4.34 -5.73
CA LEU A 132 -4.04 3.48 -5.06
C LEU A 132 -4.00 2.06 -5.65
N GLY A 133 -3.72 1.09 -4.80
CA GLY A 133 -3.70 -0.32 -5.21
C GLY A 133 -2.35 -0.90 -5.60
N SER A 134 -1.28 -0.10 -5.58
CA SER A 134 0.10 -0.54 -5.84
C SER A 134 0.92 -0.59 -4.54
N LEU A 135 1.44 -1.77 -4.18
CA LEU A 135 2.35 -1.90 -3.03
C LEU A 135 3.66 -1.12 -3.20
N PRO A 136 4.39 -1.27 -4.33
CA PRO A 136 5.59 -0.45 -4.54
C PRO A 136 5.24 1.03 -4.60
N GLY A 137 4.06 1.39 -5.13
CA GLY A 137 3.58 2.76 -5.13
C GLY A 137 3.42 3.33 -3.72
N ALA A 138 2.80 2.60 -2.80
CA ALA A 138 2.64 3.05 -1.42
C ALA A 138 4.00 3.35 -0.74
N LEU A 139 5.01 2.52 -0.99
CA LEU A 139 6.37 2.75 -0.47
C LEU A 139 7.00 3.99 -1.10
N LEU A 140 6.86 4.17 -2.40
CA LEU A 140 7.39 5.34 -3.12
C LEU A 140 6.71 6.63 -2.67
N GLY A 141 5.39 6.63 -2.50
CA GLY A 141 4.66 7.78 -2.01
C GLY A 141 5.06 8.18 -0.58
N ALA A 142 5.20 7.20 0.31
CA ALA A 142 5.70 7.44 1.66
C ALA A 142 7.15 7.98 1.64
N THR A 143 8.03 7.41 0.82
CA THR A 143 9.41 7.87 0.68
C THR A 143 9.47 9.27 0.10
N TYR A 144 8.62 9.59 -0.87
CA TYR A 144 8.55 10.93 -1.47
C TYR A 144 8.16 11.98 -0.43
N VAL A 145 7.04 11.79 0.27
CA VAL A 145 6.56 12.80 1.24
C VAL A 145 7.51 12.93 2.41
N ARG A 146 8.05 11.82 2.95
CA ARG A 146 9.06 11.88 4.01
C ARG A 146 10.38 12.46 3.54
N GLY A 147 10.76 12.24 2.29
CA GLY A 147 11.92 12.87 1.68
C GLY A 147 11.72 14.37 1.56
N VAL A 148 10.57 14.84 1.10
CA VAL A 148 10.23 16.27 1.06
C VAL A 148 10.32 16.90 2.45
N GLU A 149 9.76 16.26 3.48
CA GLU A 149 9.84 16.75 4.85
C GLU A 149 11.28 16.83 5.38
N PHE A 150 12.12 15.88 4.99
CA PHE A 150 13.51 15.82 5.45
C PHE A 150 14.42 16.84 4.75
N PHE A 151 14.26 17.02 3.43
CA PHE A 151 15.17 17.85 2.63
C PHE A 151 14.72 19.30 2.48
N LEU A 152 13.41 19.59 2.63
CA LEU A 152 12.89 20.93 2.41
C LEU A 152 12.52 21.63 3.72
N PRO A 153 12.77 22.96 3.84
CA PRO A 153 12.24 23.76 4.94
C PRO A 153 10.71 23.72 4.99
N ALA A 154 10.14 23.87 6.18
CA ALA A 154 8.70 23.75 6.43
C ALA A 154 7.82 24.60 5.49
N GLU A 155 8.31 25.77 5.10
CA GLU A 155 7.62 26.72 4.22
C GLU A 155 7.38 26.15 2.81
N TRP A 156 8.30 25.28 2.34
CA TRP A 156 8.24 24.68 1.00
C TRP A 156 7.59 23.29 0.99
N GLN A 157 7.43 22.66 2.15
CA GLN A 157 6.89 21.29 2.25
C GLN A 157 5.46 21.18 1.69
N PHE A 158 4.60 22.14 2.04
CA PHE A 158 3.23 22.16 1.53
C PHE A 158 3.18 22.37 0.02
N LEU A 159 4.03 23.28 -0.49
CA LEU A 159 4.11 23.53 -1.93
C LEU A 159 4.64 22.30 -2.67
N ALA A 160 5.72 21.69 -2.19
CA ALA A 160 6.33 20.53 -2.82
C ALA A 160 5.40 19.30 -2.77
N THR A 161 4.71 19.06 -1.65
CA THR A 161 3.77 17.96 -1.51
C THR A 161 2.53 18.20 -2.38
N GLY A 162 1.98 19.40 -2.37
CA GLY A 162 0.82 19.77 -3.19
C GLY A 162 1.14 19.78 -4.68
N ALA A 163 2.25 20.36 -5.07
CA ALA A 163 2.71 20.37 -6.47
C ALA A 163 3.04 18.94 -6.94
N GLY A 164 3.68 18.13 -6.08
CA GLY A 164 3.97 16.73 -6.36
C GLY A 164 2.69 15.91 -6.55
N LEU A 165 1.69 16.12 -5.70
CA LEU A 165 0.38 15.49 -5.84
C LEU A 165 -0.28 15.87 -7.18
N LEU A 166 -0.29 17.16 -7.51
CA LEU A 166 -0.88 17.69 -8.74
C LEU A 166 -0.17 17.13 -9.98
N LEU A 167 1.16 17.14 -9.96
CA LEU A 167 1.99 16.64 -11.05
C LEU A 167 1.77 15.14 -11.25
N VAL A 168 1.76 14.36 -10.17
CA VAL A 168 1.53 12.92 -10.25
C VAL A 168 0.13 12.62 -10.79
N LEU A 169 -0.91 13.31 -10.31
CA LEU A 169 -2.28 13.08 -10.80
C LEU A 169 -2.46 13.49 -12.26
N LEU A 170 -1.77 14.55 -12.72
CA LEU A 170 -1.86 15.05 -14.08
C LEU A 170 -1.10 14.18 -15.09
N VAL A 171 0.12 13.76 -14.72
CA VAL A 171 1.03 13.05 -15.63
C VAL A 171 0.91 11.53 -15.49
N PHE A 172 0.67 11.05 -14.27
CA PHE A 172 0.62 9.63 -13.94
C PHE A 172 -0.66 9.29 -13.17
N PRO A 173 -1.80 9.12 -13.85
CA PRO A 173 -3.09 8.85 -13.19
C PRO A 173 -3.08 7.55 -12.37
N GLY A 174 -2.14 6.64 -12.63
CA GLY A 174 -1.88 5.44 -11.83
C GLY A 174 -0.96 5.66 -10.62
N GLY A 175 -0.52 6.90 -10.37
CA GLY A 175 0.49 7.22 -9.34
C GLY A 175 1.89 6.72 -9.69
N LEU A 176 2.84 6.92 -8.77
CA LEU A 176 4.22 6.43 -8.94
C LEU A 176 4.30 4.91 -9.10
N GLY A 177 3.35 4.18 -8.52
CA GLY A 177 3.24 2.74 -8.68
C GLY A 177 2.87 2.32 -10.10
N GLY A 178 2.11 3.13 -10.82
CA GLY A 178 1.83 2.94 -12.25
C GLY A 178 3.10 3.00 -13.07
N VAL A 179 3.94 4.00 -12.82
CA VAL A 179 5.24 4.12 -13.51
C VAL A 179 6.12 2.89 -13.31
N VAL A 180 6.15 2.35 -12.08
CA VAL A 180 6.90 1.11 -11.80
C VAL A 180 6.31 -0.08 -12.55
N ALA A 181 4.99 -0.17 -12.64
CA ALA A 181 4.32 -1.23 -13.39
C ALA A 181 4.64 -1.10 -14.89
N ASP A 182 4.56 0.08 -15.46
CA ASP A 182 4.86 0.35 -16.88
C ASP A 182 6.32 0.05 -17.22
N LEU A 183 7.26 0.44 -16.34
CA LEU A 183 8.68 0.11 -16.49
C LEU A 183 8.90 -1.41 -16.45
N ARG A 184 8.27 -2.10 -15.50
CA ARG A 184 8.34 -3.57 -15.39
C ARG A 184 7.79 -4.23 -16.65
N ASP A 185 6.63 -3.81 -17.09
CA ASP A 185 5.96 -4.39 -18.24
C ASP A 185 6.72 -4.08 -19.54
N GLY A 186 7.30 -2.89 -19.65
CA GLY A 186 8.24 -2.54 -20.72
C GLY A 186 9.47 -3.44 -20.75
N ALA A 187 10.07 -3.68 -19.58
CA ALA A 187 11.22 -4.59 -19.46
C ALA A 187 10.85 -6.04 -19.82
N LEU A 188 9.68 -6.51 -19.35
CA LEU A 188 9.19 -7.86 -19.67
C LEU A 188 8.90 -8.01 -21.17
N ARG A 189 8.29 -7.01 -21.81
CA ARG A 189 8.08 -7.00 -23.27
C ARG A 189 9.39 -6.99 -24.05
N ALA A 190 10.41 -6.26 -23.57
CA ALA A 190 11.74 -6.27 -24.19
C ALA A 190 12.39 -7.65 -24.10
N VAL A 191 12.27 -8.34 -22.97
CA VAL A 191 12.77 -9.72 -22.78
C VAL A 191 11.98 -10.70 -23.63
N ALA A 192 10.65 -10.59 -23.70
CA ALA A 192 9.78 -11.43 -24.51
C ALA A 192 10.16 -11.32 -26.00
N ARG A 193 10.36 -10.09 -26.50
CA ARG A 193 10.82 -9.84 -27.88
C ARG A 193 12.19 -10.48 -28.14
N ARG A 194 13.13 -10.40 -27.21
CA ARG A 194 14.45 -11.03 -27.35
C ARG A 194 14.40 -12.56 -27.37
N ARG A 195 13.41 -13.15 -26.72
CA ARG A 195 13.21 -14.60 -26.63
C ARG A 195 12.23 -15.15 -27.66
N GLY A 196 11.68 -14.31 -28.55
CA GLY A 196 10.71 -14.73 -29.56
C GLY A 196 9.38 -15.25 -28.95
N ILE A 197 9.07 -14.85 -27.70
CA ILE A 197 7.83 -15.26 -27.04
C ILE A 197 6.75 -14.30 -27.51
N VAL A 198 5.78 -14.81 -28.27
CA VAL A 198 4.56 -14.07 -28.62
C VAL A 198 3.74 -13.96 -27.34
N VAL A 199 3.65 -12.75 -26.78
CA VAL A 199 2.76 -12.46 -25.65
C VAL A 199 1.38 -12.19 -26.28
N PRO A 200 0.37 -13.05 -26.10
CA PRO A 200 -0.96 -12.74 -26.60
C PRO A 200 -1.45 -11.50 -25.88
N SER A 201 -1.42 -10.36 -26.54
CA SER A 201 -2.10 -9.18 -26.07
C SER A 201 -3.59 -9.42 -26.26
N LEU A 202 -4.32 -9.40 -25.15
CA LEU A 202 -5.75 -9.61 -25.10
C LEU A 202 -6.45 -8.73 -26.16
N LEU A 203 -6.87 -9.29 -27.28
CA LEU A 203 -7.85 -8.79 -28.24
C LEU A 203 -7.43 -7.81 -29.37
N ALA A 204 -6.35 -7.07 -29.28
CA ALA A 204 -6.06 -6.09 -30.32
C ALA A 204 -5.14 -6.61 -31.45
N ASP A 205 -4.18 -7.49 -31.10
CA ASP A 205 -3.17 -7.95 -32.07
C ASP A 205 -3.61 -9.17 -32.90
N VAL A 206 -4.59 -9.94 -32.40
CA VAL A 206 -5.15 -11.09 -33.15
C VAL A 206 -6.01 -10.62 -34.31
N ARG A 207 -6.60 -9.43 -34.23
CA ARG A 207 -7.48 -8.90 -35.27
C ARG A 207 -6.75 -8.32 -36.49
N VAL A 208 -5.46 -8.03 -36.35
CA VAL A 208 -4.65 -7.48 -37.45
C VAL A 208 -4.06 -8.59 -38.32
N GLU A 209 -3.71 -9.75 -37.72
CA GLU A 209 -3.21 -10.90 -38.48
C GLU A 209 -4.33 -11.60 -39.27
N ASP A 210 -5.54 -11.67 -38.72
CA ASP A 210 -6.70 -12.28 -39.42
C ASP A 210 -7.27 -11.40 -40.53
N ALA A 211 -6.90 -10.10 -40.60
CA ALA A 211 -7.39 -9.20 -41.65
C ALA A 211 -6.63 -9.32 -42.97
N ASP A 212 -5.43 -9.92 -42.95
CA ASP A 212 -4.58 -10.14 -44.13
C ASP A 212 -4.68 -11.57 -44.71
N GLU A 213 -5.46 -12.46 -44.08
CA GLU A 213 -5.70 -13.78 -44.58
C GLU A 213 -6.89 -13.75 -45.57
N PRO A 214 -6.68 -14.06 -46.86
CA PRO A 214 -7.79 -14.09 -47.81
C PRO A 214 -8.80 -15.16 -47.35
N PRO A 215 -10.10 -14.92 -47.57
CA PRO A 215 -11.14 -15.88 -47.16
C PRO A 215 -10.84 -17.24 -47.79
N PRO A 216 -11.02 -18.34 -47.04
CA PRO A 216 -10.80 -19.68 -47.60
C PRO A 216 -11.66 -19.83 -48.85
N GLU A 217 -11.02 -20.18 -49.99
CA GLU A 217 -11.72 -20.48 -51.21
C GLU A 217 -12.75 -21.57 -50.92
N GLU A 218 -14.02 -21.24 -51.10
CA GLU A 218 -15.07 -22.23 -51.08
C GLU A 218 -14.79 -23.28 -52.12
N VAL A 219 -14.36 -24.45 -51.70
CA VAL A 219 -14.24 -25.64 -52.55
C VAL A 219 -15.70 -26.09 -52.86
N LEU A 220 -16.14 -25.76 -54.06
CA LEU A 220 -17.36 -26.26 -54.67
C LEU A 220 -17.29 -27.77 -54.96
#